data_6be03a39cb827bea973ccf5c6f3c679f
#
_entry.id   6be03a39cb827bea973ccf5c6f3c679f
#
_cell.length_a   1.000
_cell.length_b   1.000
_cell.length_c   1.000
_cell.angle_alpha   90.00
_cell.angle_beta   90.00
_cell.angle_gamma   90.00
#
_symmetry.space_group_name_H-M   'P 1'
#
loop_
_entity.id
_entity.type
_entity.pdbx_description
1 polymer ?
#
loop_
_entity_poly.entity_id
_entity_poly.type
_entity_poly.pdbx_seq_one_letter_code
_entity_poly.pdbx_strand_id
1 'polypeptide(L)'
;MPEIWLNYGQNEVVLDIQQENLNEKPSDENKLLEDSKIDEKLNTLDISKPVEIAILNYTNSVQQILTKIFKKCEEKSFSNPKVLVNKRIIPLVKSNNPENISINEFDQDEISDANLTFLSEMEFDGLFGFETTATRLLKKFGKSEMLDVFKKRKSDLPIPGKAGSNMHVAEKFIDGFEISSIEIIANAKGISDFSIGHPKNSASLSQSFADSCVKTIDRQRTVIISTGKDASNETLNASLNSLWNCYSIVKNQGFVVLLAECLNGIGSDAFQQFIDGRLTIERVKNGTKYVDGMENLLYLSEIQKKFQVGLVSVLPEIYLKKLGIIPIGGVKKSMDYILKNVG
;
A
#
# COMPACT_ATOMS: atom_id res chain seq x y z
N MET A 1 -16.68 -24.49 -15.30
CA MET A 1 -16.25 -23.99 -13.97
C MET A 1 -15.84 -22.54 -14.16
N PRO A 2 -16.27 -21.59 -13.35
CA PRO A 2 -15.82 -20.21 -13.52
C PRO A 2 -14.34 -20.12 -13.21
N GLU A 3 -13.55 -19.66 -14.17
CA GLU A 3 -12.16 -19.32 -13.98
C GLU A 3 -12.10 -17.98 -13.23
N ILE A 4 -11.42 -17.94 -12.09
CA ILE A 4 -11.18 -16.72 -11.32
C ILE A 4 -9.74 -16.32 -11.53
N TRP A 5 -9.54 -15.21 -12.19
CA TRP A 5 -8.24 -14.62 -12.42
C TRP A 5 -7.88 -13.70 -11.26
N LEU A 6 -6.71 -13.92 -10.67
CA LEU A 6 -6.16 -13.12 -9.59
C LEU A 6 -4.75 -12.65 -9.93
N ASN A 7 -4.41 -11.44 -9.51
CA ASN A 7 -3.06 -10.93 -9.67
C ASN A 7 -2.08 -11.69 -8.77
N TYR A 8 -0.90 -11.99 -9.32
CA TYR A 8 0.24 -12.52 -8.59
C TYR A 8 1.51 -11.92 -9.20
N GLY A 9 2.06 -10.90 -8.58
CA GLY A 9 3.09 -10.08 -9.18
C GLY A 9 2.61 -9.37 -10.44
N GLN A 10 3.41 -9.39 -11.47
CA GLN A 10 3.04 -8.84 -12.78
C GLN A 10 2.14 -9.78 -13.60
N ASN A 11 1.94 -11.00 -13.12
CA ASN A 11 1.17 -12.04 -13.81
C ASN A 11 -0.23 -12.18 -13.21
N GLU A 12 -1.08 -12.89 -13.94
CA GLU A 12 -2.37 -13.38 -13.44
C GLU A 12 -2.31 -14.89 -13.27
N VAL A 13 -2.94 -15.36 -12.19
CA VAL A 13 -3.08 -16.79 -11.89
C VAL A 13 -4.55 -17.16 -11.89
N VAL A 14 -4.84 -18.34 -12.39
CA VAL A 14 -6.21 -18.87 -12.45
C VAL A 14 -6.46 -19.73 -11.23
N LEU A 15 -7.54 -19.43 -10.52
CA LEU A 15 -8.15 -20.33 -9.54
C LEU A 15 -9.30 -21.07 -10.21
N ASP A 16 -9.17 -22.37 -10.27
CA ASP A 16 -10.23 -23.26 -10.69
C ASP A 16 -11.09 -23.65 -9.48
N ILE A 17 -12.18 -22.94 -9.29
CA ILE A 17 -13.10 -23.12 -8.16
C ILE A 17 -14.45 -23.61 -8.68
N GLN A 18 -14.97 -24.68 -8.10
CA GLN A 18 -16.34 -25.09 -8.35
C GLN A 18 -17.29 -23.98 -7.87
N GLN A 19 -18.32 -23.68 -8.65
CA GLN A 19 -19.22 -22.56 -8.38
C GLN A 19 -19.89 -22.67 -7.01
N GLU A 20 -20.16 -23.88 -6.54
CA GLU A 20 -20.71 -24.17 -5.23
C GLU A 20 -19.78 -23.83 -4.06
N ASN A 21 -18.47 -23.76 -4.32
CA ASN A 21 -17.44 -23.40 -3.35
C ASN A 21 -17.07 -21.91 -3.38
N LEU A 22 -17.65 -21.14 -4.30
CA LEU A 22 -17.47 -19.69 -4.39
C LEU A 22 -18.67 -18.98 -3.80
N ASN A 23 -18.49 -18.40 -2.60
CA ASN A 23 -19.58 -17.70 -1.94
C ASN A 23 -19.76 -16.28 -2.49
N GLU A 24 -18.65 -15.53 -2.59
CA GLU A 24 -18.68 -14.14 -3.06
C GLU A 24 -17.35 -13.76 -3.72
N LYS A 25 -17.44 -13.00 -4.82
CA LYS A 25 -16.32 -12.32 -5.45
C LYS A 25 -16.65 -10.83 -5.49
N PRO A 26 -16.14 -10.01 -4.54
CA PRO A 26 -16.36 -8.58 -4.57
C PRO A 26 -15.80 -7.99 -5.86
N SER A 27 -16.60 -7.21 -6.55
CA SER A 27 -16.19 -6.45 -7.74
C SER A 27 -16.32 -4.97 -7.46
N ASP A 28 -15.47 -4.20 -8.12
CA ASP A 28 -15.50 -2.76 -8.06
C ASP A 28 -16.49 -2.20 -9.09
N GLU A 29 -17.48 -1.44 -8.64
CA GLU A 29 -18.48 -0.79 -9.47
C GLU A 29 -18.23 0.72 -9.62
N ASN A 30 -17.14 1.22 -9.03
CA ASN A 30 -16.90 2.64 -8.94
C ASN A 30 -16.58 3.29 -10.28
N LYS A 31 -17.06 4.52 -10.40
CA LYS A 31 -16.90 5.34 -11.59
C LYS A 31 -15.46 5.84 -11.71
N LEU A 32 -14.88 5.66 -12.87
CA LEU A 32 -13.58 6.24 -13.19
C LEU A 32 -13.72 7.74 -13.48
N LEU A 33 -12.68 8.48 -13.14
CA LEU A 33 -12.55 9.87 -13.57
C LEU A 33 -12.26 9.91 -15.07
N GLU A 34 -13.03 10.72 -15.79
CA GLU A 34 -12.82 10.92 -17.23
C GLU A 34 -11.47 11.60 -17.50
N ASP A 35 -10.79 11.21 -18.56
CA ASP A 35 -9.48 11.78 -18.94
C ASP A 35 -9.49 13.30 -19.05
N SER A 36 -10.57 13.88 -19.59
CA SER A 36 -10.78 15.33 -19.67
C SER A 36 -10.76 16.02 -18.31
N LYS A 37 -11.36 15.38 -17.30
CA LYS A 37 -11.36 15.89 -15.92
C LYS A 37 -10.01 15.75 -15.24
N ILE A 38 -9.25 14.69 -15.57
CA ILE A 38 -7.86 14.55 -15.11
C ILE A 38 -7.05 15.73 -15.65
N ASP A 39 -7.16 16.02 -16.95
CA ASP A 39 -6.42 17.10 -17.61
C ASP A 39 -6.83 18.48 -17.07
N GLU A 40 -8.12 18.70 -16.79
CA GLU A 40 -8.63 19.91 -16.16
C GLU A 40 -8.03 20.14 -14.76
N LYS A 41 -8.05 19.13 -13.90
CA LYS A 41 -7.44 19.19 -12.57
C LYS A 41 -5.93 19.45 -12.64
N LEU A 42 -5.23 18.78 -13.56
CA LEU A 42 -3.78 18.99 -13.76
C LEU A 42 -3.46 20.41 -14.28
N ASN A 43 -4.42 21.15 -14.83
CA ASN A 43 -4.21 22.55 -15.20
C ASN A 43 -3.98 23.48 -14.01
N THR A 44 -4.36 23.07 -12.81
CA THR A 44 -4.11 23.85 -11.58
C THR A 44 -2.66 23.72 -11.09
N LEU A 45 -1.91 22.75 -11.58
CA LEU A 45 -0.51 22.56 -11.25
C LEU A 45 0.34 23.58 -12.02
N ASP A 46 1.12 24.41 -11.32
CA ASP A 46 2.06 25.33 -11.94
C ASP A 46 3.35 24.59 -12.32
N ILE A 47 3.45 24.21 -13.59
CA ILE A 47 4.61 23.57 -14.20
C ILE A 47 5.45 24.53 -15.07
N SER A 48 5.18 25.83 -15.01
CA SER A 48 5.91 26.84 -15.78
C SER A 48 7.36 27.07 -15.28
N LYS A 49 7.61 26.67 -14.04
CA LYS A 49 8.92 26.67 -13.40
C LYS A 49 9.49 25.25 -13.30
N PRO A 50 10.82 25.09 -13.20
CA PRO A 50 11.39 23.76 -12.91
C PRO A 50 10.80 23.19 -11.62
N VAL A 51 10.17 22.03 -11.74
CA VAL A 51 9.52 21.31 -10.63
C VAL A 51 10.27 20.00 -10.38
N GLU A 52 10.44 19.64 -9.12
CA GLU A 52 10.85 18.29 -8.72
C GLU A 52 9.62 17.52 -8.26
N ILE A 53 9.42 16.30 -8.76
CA ILE A 53 8.33 15.41 -8.37
C ILE A 53 8.90 14.24 -7.58
N ALA A 54 8.60 14.18 -6.29
CA ALA A 54 8.95 13.04 -5.44
C ALA A 54 7.82 12.02 -5.41
N ILE A 55 8.07 10.85 -5.98
CA ILE A 55 7.11 9.73 -5.98
C ILE A 55 7.29 8.94 -4.70
N LEU A 56 6.23 8.86 -3.88
CA LEU A 56 6.25 8.18 -2.59
C LEU A 56 5.85 6.71 -2.69
N ASN A 57 4.95 6.37 -3.60
CA ASN A 57 4.64 5.00 -4.04
C ASN A 57 4.41 4.99 -5.55
N TYR A 58 4.77 3.91 -6.22
CA TYR A 58 4.70 3.83 -7.67
C TYR A 58 3.67 2.80 -8.10
N THR A 59 2.54 3.29 -8.59
CA THR A 59 1.41 2.50 -9.08
C THR A 59 1.10 2.85 -10.54
N ASN A 60 0.21 2.08 -11.16
CA ASN A 60 -0.24 2.38 -12.52
C ASN A 60 -0.91 3.76 -12.61
N SER A 61 -1.65 4.17 -11.57
CA SER A 61 -2.31 5.47 -11.51
C SER A 61 -1.30 6.61 -11.37
N VAL A 62 -0.27 6.42 -10.56
CA VAL A 62 0.86 7.36 -10.42
C VAL A 62 1.59 7.51 -11.75
N GLN A 63 1.87 6.40 -12.45
CA GLN A 63 2.47 6.43 -13.78
C GLN A 63 1.60 7.17 -14.80
N GLN A 64 0.27 6.96 -14.78
CA GLN A 64 -0.67 7.66 -15.66
C GLN A 64 -0.64 9.18 -15.43
N ILE A 65 -0.67 9.64 -14.19
CA ILE A 65 -0.57 11.07 -13.85
C ILE A 65 0.78 11.65 -14.29
N LEU A 66 1.88 10.94 -14.02
CA LEU A 66 3.23 11.35 -14.41
C LEU A 66 3.34 11.53 -15.93
N THR A 67 2.84 10.56 -16.70
CA THR A 67 2.81 10.61 -18.16
C THR A 67 2.02 11.81 -18.68
N LYS A 68 0.86 12.12 -18.07
CA LYS A 68 0.06 13.30 -18.43
C LYS A 68 0.80 14.62 -18.10
N ILE A 69 1.54 14.67 -17.00
CA ILE A 69 2.37 15.85 -16.66
C ILE A 69 3.46 16.06 -17.71
N PHE A 70 4.17 15.00 -18.12
CA PHE A 70 5.22 15.10 -19.17
C PHE A 70 4.64 15.57 -20.50
N LYS A 71 3.54 14.96 -20.94
CA LYS A 71 2.85 15.38 -22.16
C LYS A 71 2.47 16.85 -22.13
N LYS A 72 1.98 17.34 -21.02
CA LYS A 72 1.61 18.74 -20.82
C LYS A 72 2.84 19.68 -20.84
N CYS A 73 3.97 19.26 -20.29
CA CYS A 73 5.22 20.02 -20.40
C CYS A 73 5.66 20.11 -21.87
N GLU A 74 5.61 19.02 -22.61
CA GLU A 74 5.93 18.97 -24.03
C GLU A 74 5.02 19.90 -24.86
N GLU A 75 3.69 19.81 -24.69
CA GLU A 75 2.73 20.64 -25.40
C GLU A 75 2.92 22.14 -25.16
N LYS A 76 3.36 22.52 -23.95
CA LYS A 76 3.64 23.91 -23.58
C LYS A 76 5.08 24.34 -23.77
N SER A 77 5.94 23.49 -24.28
CA SER A 77 7.39 23.71 -24.41
C SER A 77 8.08 24.06 -23.08
N PHE A 78 7.62 23.49 -21.98
CA PHE A 78 8.25 23.60 -20.66
C PHE A 78 9.29 22.49 -20.48
N SER A 79 10.25 22.70 -19.57
CA SER A 79 11.18 21.65 -19.18
C SER A 79 10.46 20.54 -18.41
N ASN A 80 10.83 19.28 -18.69
CA ASN A 80 10.30 18.16 -17.93
C ASN A 80 10.70 18.26 -16.45
N PRO A 81 9.79 17.91 -15.53
CA PRO A 81 10.11 17.77 -14.11
C PRO A 81 11.24 16.77 -13.88
N LYS A 82 12.06 17.03 -12.89
CA LYS A 82 12.98 16.04 -12.34
C LYS A 82 12.20 15.09 -11.43
N VAL A 83 12.31 13.79 -11.66
CA VAL A 83 11.61 12.78 -10.87
C VAL A 83 12.54 12.21 -9.80
N LEU A 84 12.07 12.21 -8.57
CA LEU A 84 12.77 11.69 -7.40
C LEU A 84 12.02 10.45 -6.89
N VAL A 85 12.71 9.33 -6.75
CA VAL A 85 12.10 8.06 -6.32
C VAL A 85 13.00 7.30 -5.36
N ASN A 86 12.43 6.33 -4.65
CA ASN A 86 13.25 5.41 -3.88
C ASN A 86 14.23 4.66 -4.81
N LYS A 87 15.47 4.50 -4.38
CA LYS A 87 16.54 3.85 -5.14
C LYS A 87 16.14 2.50 -5.74
N ARG A 88 15.38 1.71 -4.99
CA ARG A 88 14.97 0.36 -5.39
C ARG A 88 14.06 0.34 -6.62
N ILE A 89 13.26 1.39 -6.82
CA ILE A 89 12.29 1.46 -7.92
C ILE A 89 12.79 2.29 -9.13
N ILE A 90 14.00 2.87 -9.06
CA ILE A 90 14.59 3.63 -10.19
C ILE A 90 14.56 2.82 -11.50
N PRO A 91 14.98 1.55 -11.54
CA PRO A 91 14.97 0.77 -12.79
C PRO A 91 13.56 0.63 -13.37
N LEU A 92 12.55 0.37 -12.51
CA LEU A 92 11.16 0.23 -12.92
C LEU A 92 10.60 1.55 -13.48
N VAL A 93 10.85 2.66 -12.80
CA VAL A 93 10.38 3.97 -13.26
C VAL A 93 11.06 4.35 -14.58
N LYS A 94 12.36 4.06 -14.73
CA LYS A 94 13.09 4.30 -15.99
C LYS A 94 12.54 3.48 -17.16
N SER A 95 12.20 2.22 -16.94
CA SER A 95 11.67 1.36 -18.01
C SER A 95 10.29 1.80 -18.51
N ASN A 96 9.53 2.50 -17.68
CA ASN A 96 8.17 2.92 -18.00
C ASN A 96 8.08 4.38 -18.50
N ASN A 97 9.20 5.12 -18.55
CA ASN A 97 9.22 6.52 -18.95
C ASN A 97 10.24 6.78 -20.06
N PRO A 98 10.07 7.85 -20.85
CA PRO A 98 11.02 8.23 -21.89
C PRO A 98 12.43 8.42 -21.36
N GLU A 99 13.45 8.07 -22.15
CA GLU A 99 14.87 8.15 -21.76
C GLU A 99 15.37 9.57 -21.41
N ASN A 100 14.71 10.60 -21.94
CA ASN A 100 15.04 12.01 -21.67
C ASN A 100 14.53 12.53 -20.32
N ILE A 101 13.82 11.72 -19.54
CA ILE A 101 13.35 12.10 -18.22
C ILE A 101 14.46 11.89 -17.17
N SER A 102 14.74 12.93 -16.39
CA SER A 102 15.70 12.83 -15.29
C SER A 102 15.08 12.13 -14.09
N ILE A 103 15.52 10.89 -13.82
CA ILE A 103 15.05 10.09 -12.69
C ILE A 103 16.20 9.83 -11.74
N ASN A 104 16.09 10.31 -10.50
CA ASN A 104 17.12 10.27 -9.48
C ASN A 104 16.61 9.66 -8.17
N GLU A 105 17.53 9.35 -7.27
CA GLU A 105 17.20 8.88 -5.93
C GLU A 105 16.61 10.03 -5.08
N PHE A 106 15.54 9.74 -4.37
CA PHE A 106 15.00 10.60 -3.31
C PHE A 106 15.76 10.33 -2.01
N ASP A 107 16.97 10.87 -1.93
CA ASP A 107 17.89 10.73 -0.80
C ASP A 107 17.94 12.04 -0.02
N GLN A 108 16.86 12.34 0.67
CA GLN A 108 16.76 13.49 1.57
C GLN A 108 16.55 13.01 3.00
N ASP A 109 17.30 13.55 3.94
CA ASP A 109 17.14 13.30 5.38
C ASP A 109 16.10 14.21 6.02
N GLU A 110 15.71 15.29 5.33
CA GLU A 110 14.76 16.30 5.78
C GLU A 110 13.86 16.74 4.61
N ILE A 111 12.66 17.24 4.92
CA ILE A 111 11.77 17.82 3.93
C ILE A 111 12.32 19.20 3.56
N SER A 112 12.65 19.40 2.27
CA SER A 112 13.01 20.71 1.76
C SER A 112 11.80 21.39 1.10
N ASP A 113 11.62 22.67 1.37
CA ASP A 113 10.42 23.42 0.96
C ASP A 113 10.44 23.91 -0.50
N ALA A 114 11.57 23.80 -1.21
CA ALA A 114 11.73 24.46 -2.50
C ALA A 114 11.23 23.59 -3.68
N ASN A 115 10.13 23.98 -4.29
CA ASN A 115 9.64 23.48 -5.59
C ASN A 115 9.37 21.96 -5.67
N LEU A 116 9.20 21.31 -4.52
CA LEU A 116 8.97 19.87 -4.42
C LEU A 116 7.47 19.56 -4.39
N THR A 117 7.03 18.77 -5.35
CA THR A 117 5.67 18.22 -5.38
C THR A 117 5.73 16.73 -5.11
N PHE A 118 5.03 16.28 -4.09
CA PHE A 118 4.91 14.86 -3.80
C PHE A 118 3.79 14.25 -4.65
N LEU A 119 4.04 13.06 -5.19
CA LEU A 119 3.05 12.30 -5.96
C LEU A 119 2.87 10.95 -5.29
N SER A 120 1.64 10.65 -4.88
CA SER A 120 1.30 9.37 -4.26
C SER A 120 -0.14 8.95 -4.52
N GLU A 121 -0.38 7.66 -4.45
CA GLU A 121 -1.71 7.06 -4.42
C GLU A 121 -2.06 6.68 -2.99
N MET A 122 -3.28 7.02 -2.57
CA MET A 122 -3.81 6.66 -1.26
C MET A 122 -4.04 5.16 -1.18
N GLU A 123 -3.60 4.57 -0.08
CA GLU A 123 -3.73 3.14 0.19
C GLU A 123 -4.27 2.93 1.61
N PHE A 124 -4.67 1.71 1.92
CA PHE A 124 -4.92 1.34 3.31
C PHE A 124 -3.61 1.20 4.08
N ASP A 125 -3.67 1.57 5.35
CA ASP A 125 -2.56 1.47 6.28
C ASP A 125 -3.03 0.97 7.65
N GLY A 126 -2.33 0.00 8.20
CA GLY A 126 -2.68 -0.59 9.48
C GLY A 126 -2.57 0.38 10.65
N LEU A 127 -1.64 1.33 10.59
CA LEU A 127 -1.35 2.25 11.70
C LEU A 127 -2.21 3.52 11.66
N PHE A 128 -2.41 4.10 10.47
CA PHE A 128 -3.15 5.34 10.27
C PHE A 128 -4.60 5.12 9.79
N GLY A 129 -4.91 3.94 9.28
CA GLY A 129 -6.14 3.61 8.59
C GLY A 129 -6.03 3.86 7.08
N PHE A 130 -5.50 5.01 6.69
CA PHE A 130 -5.16 5.35 5.31
C PHE A 130 -3.72 5.84 5.22
N GLU A 131 -3.02 5.44 4.18
CA GLU A 131 -1.70 5.94 3.85
C GLU A 131 -1.83 7.06 2.81
N THR A 132 -1.43 8.26 3.22
CA THR A 132 -1.47 9.49 2.43
C THR A 132 -0.06 10.06 2.30
N THR A 133 0.11 11.08 1.48
CA THR A 133 1.38 11.84 1.44
C THR A 133 1.84 12.25 2.84
N ALA A 134 0.94 12.76 3.67
CA ALA A 134 1.26 13.20 5.04
C ALA A 134 1.79 12.05 5.91
N THR A 135 1.13 10.90 5.89
CA THR A 135 1.55 9.74 6.69
C THR A 135 2.86 9.13 6.19
N ARG A 136 3.08 9.11 4.87
CA ARG A 136 4.34 8.65 4.26
C ARG A 136 5.51 9.55 4.65
N LEU A 137 5.31 10.87 4.64
CA LEU A 137 6.32 11.83 5.07
C LEU A 137 6.63 11.69 6.57
N LEU A 138 5.59 11.52 7.41
CA LEU A 138 5.78 11.24 8.82
C LEU A 138 6.55 9.91 9.05
N LYS A 139 6.22 8.84 8.35
CA LYS A 139 6.94 7.56 8.43
C LYS A 139 8.42 7.72 8.06
N LYS A 140 8.72 8.52 7.04
CA LYS A 140 10.09 8.73 6.57
C LYS A 140 10.90 9.65 7.48
N PHE A 141 10.31 10.75 7.98
CA PHE A 141 11.04 11.84 8.63
C PHE A 141 10.71 12.03 10.11
N GLY A 142 9.53 11.60 10.59
CA GLY A 142 9.02 11.84 11.93
C GLY A 142 9.45 10.79 12.94
N LYS A 143 10.72 10.81 13.35
CA LYS A 143 11.34 9.79 14.23
C LYS A 143 10.61 9.60 15.57
N SER A 144 10.45 10.65 16.36
CA SER A 144 9.82 10.61 17.69
C SER A 144 8.31 10.51 17.60
N GLU A 145 7.72 11.22 16.66
CA GLU A 145 6.29 11.25 16.41
C GLU A 145 5.76 9.88 15.97
N MET A 146 6.55 9.13 15.20
CA MET A 146 6.21 7.75 14.82
C MET A 146 6.14 6.81 16.01
N LEU A 147 7.00 6.99 17.02
CA LEU A 147 6.92 6.21 18.26
C LEU A 147 5.62 6.51 19.01
N ASP A 148 5.20 7.76 19.08
CA ASP A 148 3.96 8.17 19.75
C ASP A 148 2.72 7.64 19.02
N VAL A 149 2.71 7.70 17.70
CA VAL A 149 1.67 7.08 16.85
C VAL A 149 1.57 5.58 17.12
N PHE A 150 2.70 4.89 17.07
CA PHE A 150 2.77 3.46 17.34
C PHE A 150 2.26 3.12 18.76
N LYS A 151 2.72 3.82 19.78
CA LYS A 151 2.29 3.58 21.18
C LYS A 151 0.79 3.76 21.39
N LYS A 152 0.18 4.72 20.73
CA LYS A 152 -1.27 4.96 20.81
C LYS A 152 -2.08 3.83 20.20
N ARG A 153 -1.57 3.17 19.16
CA ARG A 153 -2.32 2.16 18.39
C ARG A 153 -1.78 0.73 18.51
N LYS A 154 -0.72 0.49 19.25
CA LYS A 154 -0.01 -0.80 19.29
C LYS A 154 -0.86 -2.04 19.56
N SER A 155 -1.99 -1.90 20.26
CA SER A 155 -2.92 -3.00 20.58
C SER A 155 -4.20 -2.99 19.75
N ASP A 156 -4.40 -1.96 18.93
CA ASP A 156 -5.64 -1.79 18.18
C ASP A 156 -5.45 -2.28 16.75
N LEU A 157 -6.18 -3.34 16.39
CA LEU A 157 -6.22 -3.77 14.99
C LEU A 157 -6.86 -2.68 14.11
N PRO A 158 -6.38 -2.51 12.87
CA PRO A 158 -6.95 -1.55 11.94
C PRO A 158 -8.42 -1.86 11.67
N ILE A 159 -9.20 -0.82 11.42
CA ILE A 159 -10.62 -0.97 11.03
C ILE A 159 -10.73 -0.51 9.59
N PRO A 160 -10.98 -1.43 8.65
CA PRO A 160 -11.14 -1.06 7.23
C PRO A 160 -12.17 0.06 7.04
N GLY A 161 -11.84 1.04 6.19
CA GLY A 161 -12.71 2.16 5.89
C GLY A 161 -12.78 3.27 6.95
N LYS A 162 -11.98 3.20 8.01
CA LYS A 162 -11.92 4.24 9.03
C LYS A 162 -10.52 4.81 9.17
N ALA A 163 -10.43 6.13 9.10
CA ALA A 163 -9.21 6.83 9.49
C ALA A 163 -8.84 6.51 10.95
N GLY A 164 -7.58 6.23 11.19
CA GLY A 164 -7.08 6.04 12.54
C GLY A 164 -7.06 7.36 13.31
N SER A 165 -7.20 7.27 14.64
CA SER A 165 -7.09 8.45 15.52
C SER A 165 -5.75 9.17 15.46
N ASN A 166 -4.77 8.57 14.80
CA ASN A 166 -3.40 9.10 14.66
C ASN A 166 -3.18 9.92 13.37
N MET A 167 -4.16 9.97 12.45
CA MET A 167 -4.03 10.74 11.21
C MET A 167 -3.66 12.20 11.47
N HIS A 168 -4.27 12.82 12.48
CA HIS A 168 -3.97 14.21 12.86
C HIS A 168 -2.50 14.47 13.25
N VAL A 169 -1.75 13.43 13.67
CA VAL A 169 -0.31 13.58 13.97
C VAL A 169 0.47 13.81 12.68
N ALA A 170 0.11 13.07 11.62
CA ALA A 170 0.73 13.26 10.31
C ALA A 170 0.40 14.62 9.70
N GLU A 171 -0.84 15.06 9.81
CA GLU A 171 -1.27 16.39 9.36
C GLU A 171 -0.53 17.51 10.09
N LYS A 172 -0.42 17.40 11.41
CA LYS A 172 0.34 18.36 12.24
C LYS A 172 1.83 18.36 11.91
N PHE A 173 2.40 17.20 11.61
CA PHE A 173 3.82 17.08 11.27
C PHE A 173 4.16 17.87 10.01
N ILE A 174 3.29 17.84 9.00
CA ILE A 174 3.53 18.53 7.72
C ILE A 174 3.01 19.98 7.68
N ASP A 175 2.28 20.45 8.69
CA ASP A 175 1.61 21.77 8.66
C ASP A 175 2.59 22.94 8.60
N GLY A 176 3.85 22.75 9.03
CA GLY A 176 4.91 23.76 9.00
C GLY A 176 5.72 23.83 7.70
N PHE A 177 5.45 22.97 6.71
CA PHE A 177 6.22 22.91 5.46
C PHE A 177 5.44 23.51 4.29
N GLU A 178 6.10 24.31 3.46
CA GLU A 178 5.53 24.84 2.20
C GLU A 178 5.68 23.81 1.06
N ILE A 179 4.92 22.73 1.11
CA ILE A 179 4.98 21.62 0.16
C ILE A 179 3.67 21.45 -0.61
N SER A 180 3.76 20.89 -1.81
CA SER A 180 2.62 20.52 -2.62
C SER A 180 2.55 19.01 -2.79
N SER A 181 1.35 18.49 -3.02
CA SER A 181 1.13 17.08 -3.34
C SER A 181 0.07 16.88 -4.41
N ILE A 182 0.20 15.78 -5.12
CA ILE A 182 -0.85 15.17 -5.94
C ILE A 182 -1.19 13.87 -5.24
N GLU A 183 -2.35 13.81 -4.60
CA GLU A 183 -2.85 12.64 -3.88
C GLU A 183 -3.92 11.96 -4.70
N ILE A 184 -3.71 10.73 -5.12
CA ILE A 184 -4.56 9.98 -6.04
C ILE A 184 -5.43 9.00 -5.25
N ILE A 185 -6.71 8.89 -5.63
CA ILE A 185 -7.59 7.79 -5.26
C ILE A 185 -7.80 6.94 -6.50
N ALA A 186 -7.44 5.67 -6.40
CA ALA A 186 -7.66 4.72 -7.47
C ALA A 186 -8.33 3.43 -6.98
N ASN A 187 -8.86 2.69 -7.91
CA ASN A 187 -9.41 1.36 -7.72
C ASN A 187 -8.83 0.39 -8.76
N ALA A 188 -9.25 -0.86 -8.77
CA ALA A 188 -8.75 -1.87 -9.71
C ALA A 188 -8.92 -1.51 -11.20
N LYS A 189 -9.78 -0.54 -11.54
CA LYS A 189 -10.05 -0.10 -12.91
C LYS A 189 -9.25 1.15 -13.31
N GLY A 190 -8.76 1.94 -12.34
CA GLY A 190 -7.99 3.16 -12.56
C GLY A 190 -8.33 4.29 -11.60
N ILE A 191 -8.01 5.52 -11.98
CA ILE A 191 -8.18 6.72 -11.15
C ILE A 191 -9.66 7.04 -10.98
N SER A 192 -10.13 7.14 -9.74
CA SER A 192 -11.49 7.56 -9.39
C SER A 192 -11.55 9.03 -8.99
N ASP A 193 -10.51 9.54 -8.33
CA ASP A 193 -10.36 10.96 -8.00
C ASP A 193 -8.90 11.29 -7.68
N PHE A 194 -8.54 12.57 -7.57
CA PHE A 194 -7.29 13.05 -7.00
C PHE A 194 -7.38 14.52 -6.58
N SER A 195 -6.52 14.95 -5.69
CA SER A 195 -6.39 16.36 -5.30
C SER A 195 -4.97 16.87 -5.57
N ILE A 196 -4.88 18.19 -5.78
CA ILE A 196 -3.61 18.92 -5.89
C ILE A 196 -3.61 20.02 -4.82
N GLY A 197 -2.51 20.11 -4.07
CA GLY A 197 -2.37 21.14 -3.05
C GLY A 197 -1.54 20.68 -1.85
N HIS A 198 -1.66 21.39 -0.74
CA HIS A 198 -0.95 21.02 0.47
C HIS A 198 -1.45 19.66 1.02
N PRO A 199 -0.57 18.68 1.36
CA PRO A 199 -0.97 17.33 1.74
C PRO A 199 -1.82 17.24 3.01
N LYS A 200 -1.86 18.28 3.87
CA LYS A 200 -2.81 18.32 5.00
C LYS A 200 -4.29 18.27 4.57
N ASN A 201 -4.57 18.65 3.33
CA ASN A 201 -5.93 18.62 2.79
C ASN A 201 -6.38 17.21 2.37
N SER A 202 -5.48 16.23 2.36
CA SER A 202 -5.75 14.84 1.97
C SER A 202 -6.74 14.14 2.93
N ALA A 203 -6.93 14.64 4.14
CA ALA A 203 -7.91 14.08 5.08
C ALA A 203 -9.34 14.07 4.52
N SER A 204 -9.70 15.10 3.76
CA SER A 204 -11.03 15.16 3.10
C SER A 204 -11.23 14.07 2.05
N LEU A 205 -10.14 13.53 1.48
CA LEU A 205 -10.18 12.45 0.50
C LEU A 205 -10.40 11.08 1.15
N SER A 206 -10.11 10.93 2.45
CA SER A 206 -10.23 9.65 3.14
C SER A 206 -11.66 9.09 3.10
N GLN A 207 -12.66 9.98 3.19
CA GLN A 207 -14.06 9.56 3.07
C GLN A 207 -14.39 9.11 1.63
N SER A 208 -13.97 9.88 0.63
CA SER A 208 -14.15 9.49 -0.78
C SER A 208 -13.45 8.18 -1.11
N PHE A 209 -12.27 7.96 -0.54
CA PHE A 209 -11.54 6.70 -0.69
C PHE A 209 -12.32 5.55 -0.04
N ALA A 210 -12.79 5.72 1.21
CA ALA A 210 -13.58 4.72 1.89
C ALA A 210 -14.87 4.38 1.11
N ASP A 211 -15.59 5.39 0.65
CA ASP A 211 -16.82 5.22 -0.13
C ASP A 211 -16.58 4.50 -1.46
N SER A 212 -15.41 4.71 -2.06
CA SER A 212 -15.05 4.11 -3.35
C SER A 212 -14.47 2.69 -3.23
N CYS A 213 -13.81 2.36 -2.12
CA CYS A 213 -13.02 1.13 -2.00
C CYS A 213 -13.55 0.15 -0.95
N VAL A 214 -14.42 0.59 -0.02
CA VAL A 214 -14.87 -0.26 1.10
C VAL A 214 -16.23 -0.87 0.79
N LYS A 215 -16.32 -2.20 0.92
CA LYS A 215 -17.57 -2.96 0.80
C LYS A 215 -17.84 -3.75 2.07
N THR A 216 -19.12 -3.86 2.41
CA THR A 216 -19.57 -4.73 3.49
C THR A 216 -19.92 -6.09 2.91
N ILE A 217 -19.26 -7.14 3.40
CA ILE A 217 -19.52 -8.52 3.03
C ILE A 217 -19.64 -9.39 4.28
N ASP A 218 -20.36 -10.50 4.18
CA ASP A 218 -20.53 -11.44 5.26
C ASP A 218 -19.21 -12.13 5.62
N ARG A 219 -19.09 -12.54 6.88
CA ARG A 219 -17.89 -13.25 7.34
C ARG A 219 -17.74 -14.61 6.68
N GLN A 220 -16.56 -14.88 6.17
CA GLN A 220 -16.19 -16.09 5.46
C GLN A 220 -15.26 -16.98 6.30
N ARG A 221 -15.34 -18.31 6.10
CA ARG A 221 -14.41 -19.25 6.73
C ARG A 221 -13.05 -19.22 6.05
N THR A 222 -13.04 -19.07 4.72
CA THR A 222 -11.82 -18.98 3.91
C THR A 222 -11.87 -17.74 3.05
N VAL A 223 -10.76 -17.01 3.02
CA VAL A 223 -10.60 -15.80 2.19
C VAL A 223 -9.29 -15.93 1.41
N ILE A 224 -9.35 -15.72 0.10
CA ILE A 224 -8.16 -15.62 -0.74
C ILE A 224 -8.00 -14.15 -1.11
N ILE A 225 -6.83 -13.58 -0.82
CA ILE A 225 -6.50 -12.19 -1.04
C ILE A 225 -5.39 -12.13 -2.08
N SER A 226 -5.62 -11.43 -3.15
CA SER A 226 -4.57 -11.05 -4.09
C SER A 226 -4.12 -9.63 -3.79
N THR A 227 -2.83 -9.42 -3.62
CA THR A 227 -2.25 -8.08 -3.66
C THR A 227 -2.27 -7.57 -5.10
N GLY A 228 -2.22 -6.26 -5.30
CA GLY A 228 -2.21 -5.67 -6.65
C GLY A 228 -1.00 -6.08 -7.50
N LYS A 229 -0.87 -5.46 -8.67
CA LYS A 229 0.32 -5.56 -9.55
C LYS A 229 1.37 -4.49 -9.23
N ASP A 230 1.20 -3.77 -8.14
CA ASP A 230 1.97 -2.60 -7.72
C ASP A 230 2.90 -2.90 -6.53
N ALA A 231 3.34 -1.84 -5.86
CA ALA A 231 4.22 -1.91 -4.71
C ALA A 231 3.69 -2.78 -3.56
N SER A 232 2.36 -2.99 -3.46
CA SER A 232 1.76 -3.86 -2.44
C SER A 232 2.16 -5.32 -2.56
N ASN A 233 2.66 -5.74 -3.72
CA ASN A 233 3.14 -7.11 -3.98
C ASN A 233 4.66 -7.28 -3.78
N GLU A 234 5.42 -6.20 -3.64
CA GLU A 234 6.89 -6.26 -3.70
C GLU A 234 7.53 -6.84 -2.44
N THR A 235 6.95 -6.59 -1.28
CA THR A 235 7.50 -7.06 0.00
C THR A 235 6.41 -7.67 0.88
N LEU A 236 6.80 -8.52 1.83
CA LEU A 236 5.85 -9.06 2.81
C LEU A 236 5.18 -7.94 3.61
N ASN A 237 5.94 -6.95 4.07
CA ASN A 237 5.40 -5.85 4.88
C ASN A 237 4.34 -5.06 4.12
N ALA A 238 4.56 -4.75 2.86
CA ALA A 238 3.58 -4.06 2.01
C ALA A 238 2.34 -4.94 1.75
N SER A 239 2.53 -6.23 1.47
CA SER A 239 1.43 -7.14 1.17
C SER A 239 0.49 -7.39 2.36
N LEU A 240 0.98 -7.24 3.59
CA LEU A 240 0.14 -7.34 4.79
C LEU A 240 -0.93 -6.24 4.88
N ASN A 241 -0.73 -5.08 4.24
CA ASN A 241 -1.78 -4.05 4.18
C ASN A 241 -3.04 -4.58 3.49
N SER A 242 -2.89 -5.44 2.47
CA SER A 242 -4.03 -6.12 1.83
C SER A 242 -4.77 -7.05 2.80
N LEU A 243 -4.06 -7.69 3.73
CA LEU A 243 -4.68 -8.49 4.78
C LEU A 243 -5.45 -7.60 5.77
N TRP A 244 -4.90 -6.44 6.13
CA TRP A 244 -5.58 -5.51 7.05
C TRP A 244 -6.89 -4.97 6.50
N ASN A 245 -7.03 -4.88 5.18
CA ASN A 245 -8.26 -4.45 4.51
C ASN A 245 -9.43 -5.42 4.68
N CYS A 246 -9.16 -6.71 4.92
CA CYS A 246 -10.20 -7.72 4.89
C CYS A 246 -10.15 -8.73 6.05
N TYR A 247 -9.21 -8.60 7.00
CA TYR A 247 -9.13 -9.55 8.13
C TYR A 247 -10.44 -9.64 8.93
N SER A 248 -11.24 -8.56 8.97
CA SER A 248 -12.49 -8.48 9.73
C SER A 248 -13.60 -9.39 9.19
N ILE A 249 -13.52 -9.77 7.91
CA ILE A 249 -14.48 -10.69 7.28
C ILE A 249 -14.13 -12.16 7.49
N VAL A 250 -13.01 -12.47 8.10
CA VAL A 250 -12.59 -13.84 8.38
C VAL A 250 -13.23 -14.31 9.68
N LYS A 251 -13.88 -15.47 9.65
CA LYS A 251 -14.43 -16.12 10.85
C LYS A 251 -13.32 -16.59 11.78
N ASN A 252 -13.62 -16.69 13.07
CA ASN A 252 -12.70 -17.34 14.01
C ASN A 252 -12.44 -18.78 13.55
N GLN A 253 -11.20 -19.24 13.73
CA GLN A 253 -10.70 -20.54 13.23
C GLN A 253 -10.77 -20.68 11.70
N GLY A 254 -10.89 -19.56 10.98
CA GLY A 254 -10.86 -19.50 9.54
C GLY A 254 -9.43 -19.56 8.98
N PHE A 255 -9.34 -19.41 7.68
CA PHE A 255 -8.08 -19.44 6.94
C PHE A 255 -8.00 -18.34 5.89
N VAL A 256 -6.87 -17.65 5.85
CA VAL A 256 -6.59 -16.65 4.82
C VAL A 256 -5.42 -17.12 3.97
N VAL A 257 -5.55 -17.03 2.67
CA VAL A 257 -4.44 -17.20 1.73
C VAL A 257 -4.13 -15.85 1.09
N LEU A 258 -2.95 -15.32 1.38
CA LEU A 258 -2.42 -14.13 0.73
C LEU A 258 -1.59 -14.55 -0.49
N LEU A 259 -1.87 -13.96 -1.65
CA LEU A 259 -1.13 -14.15 -2.88
C LEU A 259 -0.26 -12.92 -3.11
N ALA A 260 1.05 -13.03 -2.84
CA ALA A 260 2.01 -11.95 -2.99
C ALA A 260 3.39 -12.51 -3.31
N GLU A 261 4.00 -12.09 -4.41
CA GLU A 261 5.32 -12.59 -4.82
C GLU A 261 6.41 -12.24 -3.80
N CYS A 262 6.41 -11.03 -3.28
CA CYS A 262 7.40 -10.52 -2.33
C CYS A 262 8.85 -10.60 -2.90
N LEU A 263 9.05 -10.24 -4.16
CA LEU A 263 10.34 -10.30 -4.86
C LEU A 263 11.43 -9.51 -4.15
N ASN A 264 11.08 -8.40 -3.50
CA ASN A 264 12.00 -7.54 -2.75
C ASN A 264 12.12 -7.94 -1.27
N GLY A 265 11.67 -9.15 -0.91
CA GLY A 265 11.91 -9.74 0.41
C GLY A 265 10.90 -9.34 1.47
N ILE A 266 11.39 -9.20 2.70
CA ILE A 266 10.56 -8.94 3.89
C ILE A 266 10.06 -7.48 3.92
N GLY A 267 10.87 -6.49 3.55
CA GLY A 267 10.51 -5.08 3.47
C GLY A 267 10.32 -4.37 4.81
N SER A 268 10.77 -4.94 5.92
CA SER A 268 10.62 -4.36 7.26
C SER A 268 11.77 -4.75 8.17
N ASP A 269 12.35 -3.78 8.85
CA ASP A 269 13.40 -4.01 9.84
C ASP A 269 12.89 -4.75 11.07
N ALA A 270 11.65 -4.50 11.50
CA ALA A 270 11.06 -5.20 12.64
C ALA A 270 10.89 -6.69 12.36
N PHE A 271 10.36 -7.05 11.20
CA PHE A 271 10.23 -8.46 10.79
C PHE A 271 11.61 -9.14 10.66
N GLN A 272 12.59 -8.45 10.04
CA GLN A 272 13.93 -9.01 9.92
C GLN A 272 14.57 -9.29 11.29
N GLN A 273 14.49 -8.33 12.21
CA GLN A 273 15.00 -8.49 13.57
C GLN A 273 14.27 -9.59 14.34
N PHE A 274 12.97 -9.76 14.10
CA PHE A 274 12.20 -10.85 14.71
C PHE A 274 12.61 -12.21 14.17
N ILE A 275 12.76 -12.36 12.85
CA ILE A 275 13.23 -13.58 12.19
C ILE A 275 14.64 -13.96 12.69
N ASP A 276 15.49 -12.98 12.89
CA ASP A 276 16.87 -13.18 13.42
C ASP A 276 16.91 -13.45 14.94
N GLY A 277 15.76 -13.37 15.63
CA GLY A 277 15.67 -13.56 17.08
C GLY A 277 16.18 -12.37 17.91
N ARG A 278 16.45 -11.23 17.29
CA ARG A 278 16.91 -9.99 17.96
C ARG A 278 15.76 -9.16 18.55
N LEU A 279 14.55 -9.34 18.03
CA LEU A 279 13.33 -8.69 18.47
C LEU A 279 12.29 -9.75 18.89
N THR A 280 11.55 -9.48 19.97
CA THR A 280 10.42 -10.31 20.42
C THR A 280 9.16 -9.48 20.48
N ILE A 281 7.98 -10.12 20.41
CA ILE A 281 6.68 -9.41 20.53
C ILE A 281 6.61 -8.56 21.80
N GLU A 282 7.15 -9.04 22.92
CA GLU A 282 7.19 -8.31 24.16
C GLU A 282 8.07 -7.04 24.07
N ARG A 283 9.23 -7.14 23.43
CA ARG A 283 10.10 -5.97 23.20
C ARG A 283 9.44 -4.97 22.24
N VAL A 284 8.70 -5.43 21.24
CA VAL A 284 7.92 -4.55 20.37
C VAL A 284 6.89 -3.77 21.17
N LYS A 285 6.13 -4.44 22.06
CA LYS A 285 5.12 -3.80 22.92
C LYS A 285 5.68 -2.72 23.85
N ASN A 286 6.89 -2.91 24.31
CA ASN A 286 7.56 -2.05 25.31
C ASN A 286 8.69 -1.19 24.72
N GLY A 287 8.77 -1.10 23.39
CA GLY A 287 9.83 -0.40 22.69
C GLY A 287 9.91 1.09 23.01
N THR A 288 11.14 1.60 23.11
CA THR A 288 11.43 3.04 23.31
C THR A 288 11.81 3.74 22.00
N LYS A 289 11.94 2.98 20.91
CA LYS A 289 12.21 3.47 19.56
C LYS A 289 11.29 2.77 18.58
N TYR A 290 10.73 3.50 17.64
CA TYR A 290 9.98 2.91 16.55
C TYR A 290 10.95 2.24 15.56
N VAL A 291 10.57 1.05 15.09
CA VAL A 291 11.25 0.32 14.03
C VAL A 291 10.19 -0.01 12.98
N ASP A 292 10.46 0.28 11.74
CA ASP A 292 9.51 0.10 10.63
C ASP A 292 8.91 -1.30 10.59
N GLY A 293 7.57 -1.35 10.54
CA GLY A 293 6.77 -2.58 10.52
C GLY A 293 6.48 -3.21 11.91
N MET A 294 6.80 -2.54 13.02
CA MET A 294 6.46 -3.03 14.36
C MET A 294 4.96 -3.27 14.52
N GLU A 295 4.13 -2.38 13.99
CA GLU A 295 2.66 -2.51 13.99
C GLU A 295 2.20 -3.75 13.25
N ASN A 296 2.74 -3.99 12.06
CA ASN A 296 2.39 -5.16 11.25
C ASN A 296 2.77 -6.47 11.94
N LEU A 297 3.90 -6.50 12.65
CA LEU A 297 4.32 -7.66 13.44
C LEU A 297 3.36 -7.94 14.60
N LEU A 298 2.89 -6.88 15.30
CA LEU A 298 1.90 -7.03 16.37
C LEU A 298 0.54 -7.46 15.82
N TYR A 299 0.07 -6.84 14.75
CA TYR A 299 -1.22 -7.18 14.13
C TYR A 299 -1.23 -8.63 13.63
N LEU A 300 -0.15 -9.06 12.99
CA LEU A 300 0.01 -10.46 12.57
C LEU A 300 -0.09 -11.42 13.78
N SER A 301 0.63 -11.11 14.86
CA SER A 301 0.57 -11.90 16.10
C SER A 301 -0.83 -11.94 16.72
N GLU A 302 -1.60 -10.85 16.63
CA GLU A 302 -2.96 -10.81 17.17
C GLU A 302 -3.97 -11.56 16.30
N ILE A 303 -3.92 -11.44 14.98
CA ILE A 303 -4.86 -12.17 14.11
C ILE A 303 -4.62 -13.67 14.10
N GLN A 304 -3.35 -14.11 14.24
CA GLN A 304 -3.02 -15.55 14.30
C GLN A 304 -3.61 -16.26 15.51
N LYS A 305 -4.06 -15.54 16.53
CA LYS A 305 -4.86 -16.10 17.63
C LYS A 305 -6.31 -16.40 17.22
N LYS A 306 -6.79 -15.83 16.12
CA LYS A 306 -8.17 -15.92 15.63
C LYS A 306 -8.31 -16.85 14.44
N PHE A 307 -7.37 -16.81 13.49
CA PHE A 307 -7.37 -17.60 12.28
C PHE A 307 -5.96 -17.82 11.75
N GLN A 308 -5.80 -18.74 10.81
CA GLN A 308 -4.53 -19.05 10.20
C GLN A 308 -4.28 -18.19 8.96
N VAL A 309 -3.02 -17.86 8.72
CA VAL A 309 -2.56 -17.10 7.55
C VAL A 309 -1.60 -17.95 6.73
N GLY A 310 -1.96 -18.23 5.49
CA GLY A 310 -1.10 -18.83 4.48
C GLY A 310 -0.60 -17.78 3.49
N LEU A 311 0.57 -17.98 2.91
CA LEU A 311 1.16 -17.11 1.92
C LEU A 311 1.70 -17.93 0.74
N VAL A 312 1.33 -17.51 -0.47
CA VAL A 312 1.98 -17.92 -1.71
C VAL A 312 2.97 -16.82 -2.08
N SER A 313 4.27 -17.13 -2.03
CA SER A 313 5.34 -16.15 -2.33
C SER A 313 6.62 -16.85 -2.75
N VAL A 314 7.62 -16.07 -3.18
CA VAL A 314 8.98 -16.54 -3.42
C VAL A 314 9.88 -16.52 -2.17
N LEU A 315 9.34 -16.07 -1.03
CA LEU A 315 10.09 -16.00 0.22
C LEU A 315 10.49 -17.38 0.72
N PRO A 316 11.67 -17.52 1.35
CA PRO A 316 12.08 -18.76 1.98
C PRO A 316 11.09 -19.23 3.05
N GLU A 317 10.65 -20.48 2.98
CA GLU A 317 9.70 -21.06 3.94
C GLU A 317 10.12 -20.88 5.40
N ILE A 318 11.41 -20.92 5.68
CA ILE A 318 11.94 -20.77 7.03
C ILE A 318 11.58 -19.40 7.64
N TYR A 319 11.52 -18.34 6.83
CA TYR A 319 11.13 -17.01 7.29
C TYR A 319 9.64 -16.97 7.62
N LEU A 320 8.81 -17.54 6.75
CA LEU A 320 7.37 -17.58 6.95
C LEU A 320 7.01 -18.40 8.20
N LYS A 321 7.64 -19.56 8.39
CA LYS A 321 7.42 -20.41 9.58
C LYS A 321 7.80 -19.69 10.88
N LYS A 322 8.89 -18.90 10.89
CA LYS A 322 9.25 -18.08 12.06
C LYS A 322 8.25 -16.99 12.37
N LEU A 323 7.53 -16.48 11.36
CA LEU A 323 6.47 -15.51 11.49
C LEU A 323 5.10 -16.14 11.78
N GLY A 324 5.01 -17.46 11.91
CA GLY A 324 3.76 -18.20 12.08
C GLY A 324 2.87 -18.20 10.83
N ILE A 325 3.44 -17.91 9.65
CA ILE A 325 2.74 -17.93 8.37
C ILE A 325 2.96 -19.30 7.73
N ILE A 326 1.89 -19.88 7.18
CA ILE A 326 1.94 -21.17 6.49
C ILE A 326 2.45 -20.96 5.06
N PRO A 327 3.62 -21.49 4.69
CA PRO A 327 4.11 -21.39 3.32
C PRO A 327 3.28 -22.29 2.40
N ILE A 328 2.80 -21.73 1.29
CA ILE A 328 2.03 -22.47 0.28
C ILE A 328 2.82 -22.44 -1.04
N GLY A 329 3.19 -23.63 -1.54
CA GLY A 329 4.09 -23.77 -2.69
C GLY A 329 3.43 -23.51 -4.06
N GLY A 330 2.42 -22.64 -4.14
CA GLY A 330 1.78 -22.22 -5.37
C GLY A 330 0.26 -22.13 -5.26
N VAL A 331 -0.35 -21.41 -6.21
CA VAL A 331 -1.79 -21.09 -6.19
C VAL A 331 -2.65 -22.36 -6.27
N LYS A 332 -2.30 -23.34 -7.10
CA LYS A 332 -3.02 -24.62 -7.14
C LYS A 332 -2.98 -25.35 -5.79
N LYS A 333 -1.83 -25.34 -5.13
CA LYS A 333 -1.69 -25.97 -3.81
C LYS A 333 -2.46 -25.24 -2.71
N SER A 334 -2.79 -23.97 -2.89
CA SER A 334 -3.64 -23.24 -1.94
C SER A 334 -5.04 -23.85 -1.90
N MET A 335 -5.62 -24.20 -3.06
CA MET A 335 -6.92 -24.85 -3.12
C MET A 335 -6.90 -26.25 -2.49
N ASP A 336 -5.89 -27.06 -2.80
CA ASP A 336 -5.70 -28.37 -2.19
C ASP A 336 -5.57 -28.28 -0.67
N TYR A 337 -4.83 -27.27 -0.18
CA TYR A 337 -4.67 -27.03 1.25
C TYR A 337 -6.00 -26.65 1.92
N ILE A 338 -6.74 -25.71 1.31
CA ILE A 338 -8.05 -25.28 1.80
C ILE A 338 -9.03 -26.46 1.90
N LEU A 339 -9.17 -27.22 0.82
CA LEU A 339 -10.11 -28.34 0.76
C LEU A 339 -9.75 -29.47 1.76
N LYS A 340 -8.47 -29.67 2.04
CA LYS A 340 -8.01 -30.72 2.98
C LYS A 340 -8.10 -30.32 4.45
N ASN A 341 -7.88 -29.05 4.76
CA ASN A 341 -7.66 -28.61 6.15
C ASN A 341 -8.75 -27.68 6.68
N VAL A 342 -9.56 -27.10 5.82
CA VAL A 342 -10.56 -26.07 6.20
C VAL A 342 -11.97 -26.46 5.74
N GLY A 343 -12.07 -27.41 4.81
CA GLY A 343 -13.32 -27.94 4.24
C GLY A 343 -14.21 -28.70 5.23
#